data_61cf0c9ce3ddef13fdb143fb9600b44a
#
_entry.id   61cf0c9ce3ddef13fdb143fb9600b44a
#
_cell.length_a   1.000
_cell.length_b   1.000
_cell.length_c   1.000
_cell.angle_alpha   90.00
_cell.angle_beta   90.00
_cell.angle_gamma   90.00
#
_symmetry.space_group_name_H-M   'P 1'
#
loop_
_entity.id
_entity.type
_entity.pdbx_description
1 polymer ?
#
loop_
_entity_poly.entity_id
_entity_poly.type
_entity_poly.pdbx_seq_one_letter_code
_entity_poly.pdbx_strand_id
1 'polypeptide(L)'
;SGGSLLITAPSTTTVKLGTAILSTALNGRAVFSDGTANTFNWVTNATTATAVSGFVPTTALPVTGGGAVGTPYLLTASQDQTTASLTIGTLKLSSTSTSAQTLGLAANNMQLGGGTTSTPGAILIDGTANWNITGTGALAANTPATSPDLIFQHYGTGTLTVNAPIGGGVTSLVKAGPGTMVLAGTNTFTGDIALNGGVLSFGAVGNVAGGLGAGIAKAIRIRDGAT
;
A
#
# COMPACT_ATOMS: atom_id res chain seq x y z
N SER A 1 14.10 -0.04 8.79
CA SER A 1 13.09 -0.48 7.85
C SER A 1 12.45 0.71 7.17
N GLY A 2 11.48 0.53 6.28
CA GLY A 2 10.79 1.63 5.61
C GLY A 2 11.39 2.02 4.25
N GLY A 3 12.29 1.25 3.68
CA GLY A 3 12.78 1.45 2.32
C GLY A 3 11.74 1.03 1.27
N SER A 4 11.69 1.77 0.18
CA SER A 4 10.94 1.43 -1.03
C SER A 4 11.85 1.55 -2.24
N LEU A 5 11.58 0.78 -3.29
CA LEU A 5 12.37 0.74 -4.52
C LEU A 5 11.44 0.90 -5.72
N LEU A 6 11.76 1.84 -6.59
CA LEU A 6 11.19 1.92 -7.92
C LEU A 6 12.23 1.42 -8.94
N ILE A 7 11.86 0.45 -9.76
CA ILE A 7 12.64 -0.02 -10.90
C ILE A 7 11.93 0.45 -12.16
N THR A 8 12.59 1.31 -12.92
CA THR A 8 12.11 1.75 -14.24
C THR A 8 12.99 1.13 -15.31
N ALA A 9 12.39 0.35 -16.20
CA ALA A 9 13.08 -0.23 -17.34
C ALA A 9 12.16 -0.18 -18.55
N PRO A 10 12.51 0.59 -19.59
CA PRO A 10 11.78 0.57 -20.86
C PRO A 10 11.71 -0.86 -21.42
N SER A 11 10.69 -1.14 -22.21
CA SER A 11 10.40 -2.48 -22.75
C SER A 11 11.58 -3.15 -23.49
N THR A 12 12.56 -2.36 -23.94
CA THR A 12 13.77 -2.82 -24.62
C THR A 12 14.95 -3.09 -23.68
N THR A 13 14.82 -2.75 -22.40
CA THR A 13 15.91 -2.89 -21.41
C THR A 13 15.66 -4.08 -20.49
N THR A 14 16.63 -4.96 -20.40
CA THR A 14 16.57 -6.09 -19.47
C THR A 14 17.33 -5.77 -18.19
N VAL A 15 16.62 -5.72 -17.07
CA VAL A 15 17.20 -5.65 -15.73
C VAL A 15 17.18 -7.05 -15.14
N LYS A 16 18.34 -7.54 -14.71
CA LYS A 16 18.47 -8.84 -14.04
C LYS A 16 19.01 -8.64 -12.63
N LEU A 17 18.49 -9.40 -11.69
CA LEU A 17 18.99 -9.43 -10.31
C LEU A 17 19.94 -10.62 -10.16
N GLY A 18 21.02 -10.42 -9.42
CA GLY A 18 22.04 -11.47 -9.21
C GLY A 18 21.54 -12.63 -8.33
N THR A 19 20.44 -12.42 -7.61
CA THR A 19 19.81 -13.46 -6.77
C THR A 19 18.33 -13.53 -7.08
N ALA A 20 17.76 -14.72 -7.11
CA ALA A 20 16.33 -14.90 -7.30
C ALA A 20 15.56 -14.16 -6.22
N ILE A 21 14.63 -13.32 -6.64
CA ILE A 21 13.69 -12.65 -5.77
C ILE A 21 12.34 -13.31 -6.01
N LEU A 22 11.94 -14.13 -5.06
CA LEU A 22 10.58 -14.65 -5.07
C LEU A 22 9.61 -13.48 -4.95
N SER A 23 8.49 -13.53 -5.62
CA SER A 23 7.43 -12.49 -5.56
C SER A 23 7.05 -12.12 -4.12
N THR A 24 7.21 -13.06 -3.18
CA THR A 24 6.99 -12.89 -1.75
C THR A 24 8.08 -12.07 -1.05
N ALA A 25 9.30 -12.00 -1.59
CA ALA A 25 10.43 -11.35 -0.90
C ALA A 25 10.44 -9.82 -1.05
N LEU A 26 9.83 -9.28 -2.11
CA LEU A 26 9.71 -7.85 -2.35
C LEU A 26 8.31 -7.30 -2.14
N ASN A 27 7.38 -8.13 -1.68
CA ASN A 27 5.98 -7.78 -1.48
C ASN A 27 5.81 -6.38 -0.87
N GLY A 28 5.24 -5.48 -1.66
CA GLY A 28 4.93 -4.13 -1.27
C GLY A 28 6.11 -3.15 -1.17
N ARG A 29 7.37 -3.60 -1.28
CA ARG A 29 8.54 -2.73 -1.15
C ARG A 29 9.12 -2.28 -2.48
N ALA A 30 8.84 -2.99 -3.57
CA ALA A 30 9.37 -2.65 -4.88
C ALA A 30 8.27 -2.56 -5.93
N VAL A 31 8.38 -1.55 -6.78
CA VAL A 31 7.47 -1.25 -7.87
C VAL A 31 8.25 -1.21 -9.18
N PHE A 32 7.67 -1.72 -10.23
CA PHE A 32 8.20 -1.72 -11.58
C PHE A 32 7.38 -0.79 -12.47
N SER A 33 8.06 0.00 -13.30
CA SER A 33 7.47 0.75 -14.40
C SER A 33 8.20 0.41 -15.69
N ASP A 34 7.45 0.12 -16.74
CA ASP A 34 7.97 -0.07 -18.09
C ASP A 34 8.13 1.23 -18.89
N GLY A 35 7.88 2.36 -18.24
CA GLY A 35 7.89 3.69 -18.85
C GLY A 35 6.53 4.13 -19.40
N THR A 36 5.52 3.27 -19.37
CA THR A 36 4.15 3.68 -19.72
C THR A 36 3.60 4.62 -18.64
N ALA A 37 3.07 5.75 -19.08
CA ALA A 37 2.56 6.78 -18.16
C ALA A 37 1.47 6.22 -17.24
N ASN A 38 1.60 6.52 -15.95
CA ASN A 38 0.65 6.14 -14.89
C ASN A 38 0.40 4.64 -14.74
N THR A 39 1.33 3.79 -15.24
CA THR A 39 1.24 2.33 -15.12
C THR A 39 2.39 1.82 -14.27
N PHE A 40 2.06 1.31 -13.09
CA PHE A 40 3.02 0.80 -12.12
C PHE A 40 2.55 -0.57 -11.61
N ASN A 41 3.47 -1.49 -11.42
CA ASN A 41 3.17 -2.85 -11.04
C ASN A 41 4.12 -3.34 -9.96
N TRP A 42 3.75 -4.40 -9.24
CA TRP A 42 4.66 -5.04 -8.30
C TRP A 42 5.84 -5.67 -9.04
N VAL A 43 7.00 -5.62 -8.42
CA VAL A 43 8.18 -6.30 -8.97
C VAL A 43 8.03 -7.82 -8.80
N THR A 44 8.28 -8.53 -9.88
CA THR A 44 8.44 -9.99 -9.85
C THR A 44 9.71 -10.41 -10.56
N ASN A 45 10.35 -11.44 -10.04
CA ASN A 45 11.44 -12.17 -10.68
C ASN A 45 11.43 -13.59 -10.12
N ALA A 46 11.08 -14.56 -10.95
CA ALA A 46 10.95 -15.94 -10.51
C ALA A 46 12.29 -16.67 -10.36
N THR A 47 13.34 -16.23 -11.06
CA THR A 47 14.67 -16.87 -11.03
C THR A 47 15.78 -15.84 -11.25
N THR A 48 17.01 -16.20 -10.86
CA THR A 48 18.20 -15.33 -11.08
C THR A 48 18.49 -15.02 -12.56
N ALA A 49 18.03 -15.84 -13.46
CA ALA A 49 18.23 -15.67 -14.91
C ALA A 49 17.11 -14.88 -15.57
N THR A 50 16.00 -14.67 -14.87
CA THR A 50 14.81 -14.01 -15.43
C THR A 50 14.92 -12.50 -15.27
N ALA A 51 14.51 -11.74 -16.26
CA ALA A 51 14.41 -10.30 -16.19
C ALA A 51 13.41 -9.89 -15.09
N VAL A 52 13.71 -8.79 -14.41
CA VAL A 52 12.75 -8.13 -13.53
C VAL A 52 11.60 -7.61 -14.38
N SER A 53 10.39 -7.90 -13.98
CA SER A 53 9.19 -7.45 -14.68
C SER A 53 8.13 -6.97 -13.69
N GLY A 54 7.14 -6.24 -14.20
CA GLY A 54 5.95 -5.88 -13.46
C GLY A 54 4.98 -7.05 -13.38
N PHE A 55 4.45 -7.31 -12.21
CA PHE A 55 3.35 -8.24 -11.99
C PHE A 55 2.05 -7.47 -11.80
N VAL A 56 1.11 -7.65 -12.71
CA VAL A 56 -0.25 -7.09 -12.60
C VAL A 56 -1.12 -8.11 -11.87
N PRO A 57 -1.66 -7.79 -10.69
CA PRO A 57 -2.64 -8.67 -10.07
C PRO A 57 -3.86 -8.82 -10.98
N THR A 58 -4.35 -10.05 -11.12
CA THR A 58 -5.57 -10.36 -11.89
C THR A 58 -6.73 -10.80 -10.99
N THR A 59 -6.44 -11.12 -9.74
CA THR A 59 -7.45 -11.55 -8.77
C THR A 59 -8.22 -10.34 -8.25
N ALA A 60 -9.53 -10.31 -8.48
CA ALA A 60 -10.40 -9.27 -7.96
C ALA A 60 -10.51 -9.32 -6.43
N LEU A 61 -10.59 -8.14 -5.81
CA LEU A 61 -10.79 -8.05 -4.36
C LEU A 61 -12.15 -8.67 -3.98
N PRO A 62 -12.20 -9.61 -3.00
CA PRO A 62 -13.48 -10.17 -2.56
C PRO A 62 -14.40 -9.10 -1.95
N VAL A 63 -15.71 -9.19 -2.18
CA VAL A 63 -16.73 -8.28 -1.65
C VAL A 63 -17.20 -8.69 -0.25
N THR A 64 -17.24 -10.00 0.00
CA THR A 64 -17.90 -10.60 1.18
C THR A 64 -16.93 -10.99 2.30
N GLY A 65 -15.71 -10.45 2.28
CA GLY A 65 -14.68 -10.82 3.25
C GLY A 65 -13.86 -12.04 2.84
N GLY A 66 -12.96 -12.48 3.71
CA GLY A 66 -12.02 -13.56 3.41
C GLY A 66 -10.73 -13.02 2.79
N GLY A 67 -10.39 -13.51 1.62
CA GLY A 67 -9.11 -13.26 0.97
C GLY A 67 -8.05 -14.29 1.37
N ALA A 68 -6.87 -14.19 0.78
CA ALA A 68 -5.75 -15.08 1.07
C ALA A 68 -4.47 -14.28 1.33
N VAL A 69 -3.84 -14.58 2.45
CA VAL A 69 -2.50 -14.05 2.76
C VAL A 69 -1.52 -14.41 1.64
N GLY A 70 -0.68 -13.47 1.26
CA GLY A 70 0.27 -13.66 0.17
C GLY A 70 -0.32 -13.49 -1.25
N THR A 71 -1.63 -13.41 -1.39
CA THR A 71 -2.26 -13.15 -2.70
C THR A 71 -2.37 -11.65 -2.95
N PRO A 72 -1.86 -11.15 -4.10
CA PRO A 72 -2.07 -9.79 -4.53
C PRO A 72 -3.43 -9.64 -5.22
N TYR A 73 -4.17 -8.62 -4.85
CA TYR A 73 -5.50 -8.32 -5.37
C TYR A 73 -5.51 -7.01 -6.17
N LEU A 74 -6.47 -6.91 -7.09
CA LEU A 74 -6.72 -5.72 -7.93
C LEU A 74 -8.12 -5.17 -7.68
N LEU A 75 -8.21 -3.85 -7.57
CA LEU A 75 -9.45 -3.11 -7.59
C LEU A 75 -9.36 -1.99 -8.63
N THR A 76 -10.27 -1.97 -9.59
CA THR A 76 -10.29 -1.01 -10.70
C THR A 76 -11.47 -0.03 -10.67
N ALA A 77 -12.44 -0.29 -9.80
CA ALA A 77 -13.63 0.53 -9.61
C ALA A 77 -14.07 0.51 -8.16
N SER A 78 -14.99 1.37 -7.79
CA SER A 78 -15.55 1.44 -6.44
C SER A 78 -16.11 0.09 -5.98
N GLN A 79 -15.84 -0.26 -4.73
CA GLN A 79 -16.32 -1.49 -4.09
C GLN A 79 -16.50 -1.30 -2.59
N ASP A 80 -17.60 -1.82 -2.06
CA ASP A 80 -17.86 -1.87 -0.62
C ASP A 80 -17.68 -3.29 -0.08
N GLN A 81 -17.04 -3.39 1.10
CA GLN A 81 -16.92 -4.64 1.84
C GLN A 81 -18.17 -4.84 2.70
N THR A 82 -18.97 -5.86 2.40
CA THR A 82 -20.33 -5.91 2.92
C THR A 82 -20.52 -6.75 4.19
N THR A 83 -19.75 -7.81 4.41
CA THR A 83 -20.13 -8.78 5.43
C THR A 83 -19.03 -9.22 6.39
N ALA A 84 -17.76 -9.16 6.04
CA ALA A 84 -16.70 -9.65 6.91
C ALA A 84 -15.34 -8.99 6.63
N SER A 85 -14.44 -9.08 7.61
CA SER A 85 -13.06 -8.60 7.47
C SER A 85 -12.27 -9.35 6.41
N LEU A 86 -11.33 -8.65 5.80
CA LEU A 86 -10.41 -9.17 4.79
C LEU A 86 -9.02 -9.37 5.37
N THR A 87 -8.37 -10.46 4.97
CA THR A 87 -6.92 -10.64 5.18
C THR A 87 -6.30 -11.01 3.83
N ILE A 88 -5.48 -10.11 3.28
CA ILE A 88 -4.93 -10.21 1.92
C ILE A 88 -3.43 -9.96 1.92
N GLY A 89 -2.72 -10.35 0.86
CA GLY A 89 -1.30 -10.07 0.70
C GLY A 89 -1.04 -8.59 0.41
N THR A 90 -1.36 -8.17 -0.78
CA THR A 90 -1.23 -6.79 -1.24
C THR A 90 -2.45 -6.37 -2.05
N LEU A 91 -2.67 -5.07 -2.18
CA LEU A 91 -3.76 -4.52 -2.98
C LEU A 91 -3.21 -3.53 -4.00
N LYS A 92 -3.67 -3.65 -5.25
CA LYS A 92 -3.47 -2.63 -6.26
C LYS A 92 -4.80 -1.89 -6.50
N LEU A 93 -4.80 -0.58 -6.37
CA LEU A 93 -5.87 0.33 -6.74
C LEU A 93 -5.48 0.98 -8.07
N SER A 94 -6.21 0.69 -9.14
CA SER A 94 -5.85 1.14 -10.49
C SER A 94 -7.09 1.57 -11.25
N SER A 95 -7.21 2.86 -11.54
CA SER A 95 -8.33 3.38 -12.32
C SER A 95 -7.94 4.64 -13.08
N THR A 96 -8.44 4.76 -14.30
CA THR A 96 -8.33 5.96 -15.13
C THR A 96 -9.63 6.77 -15.18
N SER A 97 -10.59 6.42 -14.32
CA SER A 97 -11.88 7.14 -14.22
C SER A 97 -11.67 8.59 -13.85
N THR A 98 -12.47 9.47 -14.42
CA THR A 98 -12.55 10.88 -14.02
C THR A 98 -13.34 11.09 -12.73
N SER A 99 -14.16 10.10 -12.34
CA SER A 99 -14.87 10.10 -11.08
C SER A 99 -13.99 9.47 -9.98
N ALA A 100 -14.13 9.98 -8.76
CA ALA A 100 -13.46 9.38 -7.61
C ALA A 100 -13.95 7.94 -7.38
N GLN A 101 -13.02 7.05 -7.05
CA GLN A 101 -13.30 5.66 -6.71
C GLN A 101 -13.27 5.47 -5.20
N THR A 102 -14.06 4.53 -4.71
CA THR A 102 -14.17 4.27 -3.27
C THR A 102 -13.95 2.80 -2.96
N LEU A 103 -13.09 2.53 -1.98
CA LEU A 103 -13.04 1.27 -1.27
C LEU A 103 -13.71 1.47 0.10
N GLY A 104 -14.96 1.01 0.24
CA GLY A 104 -15.71 1.08 1.47
C GLY A 104 -15.45 -0.13 2.35
N LEU A 105 -14.93 0.06 3.57
CA LEU A 105 -14.70 -1.02 4.53
C LEU A 105 -15.93 -1.27 5.42
N ALA A 106 -16.91 -0.36 5.41
CA ALA A 106 -18.02 -0.36 6.36
C ALA A 106 -17.50 -0.47 7.82
N ALA A 107 -17.87 -1.52 8.57
CA ALA A 107 -17.31 -1.83 9.88
C ALA A 107 -16.28 -2.96 9.85
N ASN A 108 -15.89 -3.43 8.66
CA ASN A 108 -15.02 -4.58 8.47
C ASN A 108 -13.54 -4.16 8.44
N ASN A 109 -12.67 -4.89 9.09
CA ASN A 109 -11.25 -4.63 9.04
C ASN A 109 -10.63 -5.18 7.75
N MET A 110 -9.63 -4.47 7.23
CA MET A 110 -8.76 -4.97 6.17
C MET A 110 -7.33 -5.08 6.69
N GLN A 111 -6.81 -6.30 6.70
CA GLN A 111 -5.44 -6.60 7.07
C GLN A 111 -4.63 -6.97 5.83
N LEU A 112 -3.49 -6.32 5.63
CA LEU A 112 -2.61 -6.53 4.49
C LEU A 112 -1.29 -7.15 4.93
N GLY A 113 -0.73 -7.99 4.05
CA GLY A 113 0.51 -8.72 4.33
C GLY A 113 0.27 -9.98 5.14
N GLY A 114 1.29 -10.44 5.81
CA GLY A 114 1.18 -11.60 6.69
C GLY A 114 1.56 -12.93 6.04
N GLY A 115 1.25 -14.01 6.73
CA GLY A 115 1.76 -15.35 6.51
C GLY A 115 2.70 -15.74 7.63
N THR A 116 3.48 -16.78 7.44
CA THR A 116 4.48 -17.25 8.43
C THR A 116 5.76 -16.41 8.46
N THR A 117 5.90 -15.46 7.55
CA THR A 117 7.03 -14.53 7.41
C THR A 117 6.58 -13.09 7.65
N SER A 118 7.51 -12.23 8.07
CA SER A 118 7.27 -10.80 8.30
C SER A 118 7.03 -10.03 6.99
N THR A 119 5.98 -10.38 6.25
CA THR A 119 5.64 -9.75 4.99
C THR A 119 4.87 -8.46 5.26
N PRO A 120 5.35 -7.30 4.82
CA PRO A 120 4.64 -6.05 5.02
C PRO A 120 3.31 -6.03 4.27
N GLY A 121 2.34 -5.30 4.81
CA GLY A 121 1.14 -4.94 4.09
C GLY A 121 1.43 -3.85 3.08
N ALA A 122 0.87 -3.94 1.87
CA ALA A 122 1.11 -2.89 0.88
C ALA A 122 -0.10 -2.62 -0.01
N ILE A 123 -0.27 -1.33 -0.33
CA ILE A 123 -1.21 -0.84 -1.33
C ILE A 123 -0.43 -0.09 -2.39
N LEU A 124 -0.58 -0.50 -3.65
CA LEU A 124 -0.06 0.22 -4.81
C LEU A 124 -1.20 1.00 -5.46
N ILE A 125 -0.99 2.27 -5.68
CA ILE A 125 -1.95 3.15 -6.34
C ILE A 125 -1.34 3.65 -7.64
N ASP A 126 -2.00 3.41 -8.76
CA ASP A 126 -1.65 3.97 -10.06
C ASP A 126 -2.88 4.49 -10.83
N GLY A 127 -2.66 4.96 -12.06
CA GLY A 127 -3.72 5.60 -12.84
C GLY A 127 -3.95 7.05 -12.47
N THR A 128 -5.11 7.58 -12.83
CA THR A 128 -5.44 9.01 -12.71
C THR A 128 -6.58 9.30 -11.75
N ALA A 129 -7.34 8.28 -11.34
CA ALA A 129 -8.50 8.47 -10.48
C ALA A 129 -8.09 8.84 -9.05
N ASN A 130 -8.90 9.68 -8.41
CA ASN A 130 -8.87 9.83 -6.97
C ASN A 130 -9.42 8.57 -6.31
N TRP A 131 -8.81 8.15 -5.20
CA TRP A 131 -9.28 7.02 -4.41
C TRP A 131 -9.64 7.45 -3.00
N ASN A 132 -10.75 6.91 -2.47
CA ASN A 132 -11.15 7.07 -1.09
C ASN A 132 -11.22 5.69 -0.42
N ILE A 133 -10.54 5.51 0.71
CA ILE A 133 -10.74 4.35 1.58
C ILE A 133 -11.57 4.82 2.76
N THR A 134 -12.79 4.29 2.91
CA THR A 134 -13.80 4.78 3.84
C THR A 134 -14.30 3.67 4.77
N GLY A 135 -15.00 4.05 5.83
CA GLY A 135 -15.60 3.13 6.78
C GLY A 135 -15.09 3.31 8.21
N THR A 136 -15.70 2.61 9.15
CA THR A 136 -15.29 2.55 10.55
C THR A 136 -14.38 1.36 10.86
N GLY A 137 -14.33 0.38 9.96
CA GLY A 137 -13.36 -0.72 10.00
C GLY A 137 -11.93 -0.21 9.78
N ALA A 138 -10.98 -0.85 10.44
CA ALA A 138 -9.58 -0.44 10.40
C ALA A 138 -8.82 -1.05 9.23
N LEU A 139 -7.94 -0.25 8.64
CA LEU A 139 -6.88 -0.69 7.75
C LEU A 139 -5.62 -0.94 8.58
N ALA A 140 -5.01 -2.12 8.45
CA ALA A 140 -3.84 -2.49 9.24
C ALA A 140 -2.90 -3.42 8.46
N ALA A 141 -1.65 -3.49 8.88
CA ALA A 141 -0.78 -4.59 8.48
C ALA A 141 -1.16 -5.84 9.26
N ASN A 142 -1.20 -7.00 8.58
CA ASN A 142 -1.51 -8.25 9.24
C ASN A 142 -0.32 -8.71 10.09
N THR A 143 -0.58 -9.01 11.36
CA THR A 143 0.41 -9.55 12.28
C THR A 143 0.30 -11.09 12.33
N PRO A 144 1.40 -11.85 12.37
CA PRO A 144 2.09 -12.09 13.64
C PRO A 144 3.51 -11.53 13.70
N ALA A 145 3.86 -10.59 12.90
CA ALA A 145 5.24 -10.15 12.81
C ALA A 145 5.67 -9.10 13.83
N THR A 146 6.96 -9.11 14.11
CA THR A 146 7.65 -8.24 15.06
C THR A 146 7.85 -6.79 14.60
N SER A 147 7.19 -6.31 13.60
CA SER A 147 7.06 -4.90 13.15
C SER A 147 6.49 -4.85 11.73
N PRO A 148 5.21 -5.03 11.56
CA PRO A 148 4.61 -4.96 10.23
C PRO A 148 4.55 -3.52 9.76
N ASP A 149 5.20 -3.25 8.63
CA ASP A 149 5.00 -2.00 7.92
C ASP A 149 3.68 -2.06 7.12
N LEU A 150 2.95 -0.97 7.09
CA LEU A 150 1.89 -0.71 6.11
C LEU A 150 2.43 0.29 5.08
N ILE A 151 2.57 -0.17 3.84
CA ILE A 151 3.26 0.58 2.79
C ILE A 151 2.25 1.06 1.75
N PHE A 152 2.25 2.35 1.49
CA PHE A 152 1.51 2.97 0.40
C PHE A 152 2.49 3.40 -0.69
N GLN A 153 2.43 2.71 -1.83
CA GLN A 153 3.20 3.01 -3.04
C GLN A 153 2.29 3.82 -3.98
N HIS A 154 2.32 5.16 -3.89
CA HIS A 154 1.41 6.00 -4.65
C HIS A 154 2.11 6.66 -5.83
N TYR A 155 1.95 6.06 -6.99
CA TYR A 155 2.50 6.54 -8.27
C TYR A 155 1.44 7.15 -9.20
N GLY A 156 0.15 7.02 -8.87
CA GLY A 156 -0.93 7.65 -9.60
C GLY A 156 -0.92 9.19 -9.46
N THR A 157 -1.57 9.87 -10.38
CA THR A 157 -1.70 11.34 -10.36
C THR A 157 -2.92 11.82 -9.58
N GLY A 158 -3.89 10.93 -9.31
CA GLY A 158 -5.01 11.24 -8.42
C GLY A 158 -4.56 11.33 -6.95
N THR A 159 -5.47 11.76 -6.08
CA THR A 159 -5.26 11.80 -4.64
C THR A 159 -5.82 10.54 -3.99
N LEU A 160 -5.04 9.92 -3.07
CA LEU A 160 -5.55 8.91 -2.16
C LEU A 160 -5.98 9.56 -0.85
N THR A 161 -7.26 9.46 -0.50
CA THR A 161 -7.78 9.89 0.81
C THR A 161 -8.13 8.67 1.65
N VAL A 162 -7.51 8.55 2.82
CA VAL A 162 -7.79 7.47 3.78
C VAL A 162 -8.61 8.06 4.92
N ASN A 163 -9.93 7.83 4.87
CA ASN A 163 -10.89 8.22 5.90
C ASN A 163 -11.08 7.09 6.92
N ALA A 164 -10.90 5.82 6.51
CA ALA A 164 -10.90 4.70 7.42
C ALA A 164 -9.75 4.80 8.42
N PRO A 165 -9.93 4.38 9.68
CA PRO A 165 -8.84 4.37 10.65
C PRO A 165 -7.69 3.47 10.20
N ILE A 166 -6.44 3.90 10.35
CA ILE A 166 -5.29 3.02 10.32
C ILE A 166 -5.04 2.57 11.75
N GLY A 167 -5.20 1.28 11.99
CA GLY A 167 -5.13 0.67 13.32
C GLY A 167 -3.93 -0.28 13.47
N GLY A 168 -3.96 -1.06 14.59
CA GLY A 168 -2.91 -2.01 14.93
C GLY A 168 -1.77 -1.38 15.74
N GLY A 169 -1.46 -1.96 16.91
CA GLY A 169 -0.60 -1.35 17.93
C GLY A 169 0.86 -1.10 17.51
N VAL A 170 1.35 -1.79 16.49
CA VAL A 170 2.75 -1.70 16.04
C VAL A 170 2.91 -1.44 14.54
N THR A 171 1.84 -1.05 13.87
CA THR A 171 1.90 -0.79 12.43
C THR A 171 2.68 0.50 12.15
N SER A 172 3.80 0.37 11.46
CA SER A 172 4.55 1.51 10.92
C SER A 172 3.98 1.90 9.57
N LEU A 173 3.93 3.20 9.30
CA LEU A 173 3.42 3.74 8.05
C LEU A 173 4.57 4.14 7.13
N VAL A 174 4.54 3.64 5.89
CA VAL A 174 5.48 4.05 4.83
C VAL A 174 4.69 4.62 3.67
N LYS A 175 4.94 5.86 3.30
CA LYS A 175 4.43 6.47 2.07
C LYS A 175 5.59 6.62 1.09
N ALA A 176 5.43 6.10 -0.13
CA ALA A 176 6.39 6.24 -1.21
C ALA A 176 5.69 6.60 -2.53
N GLY A 177 6.50 7.00 -3.53
CA GLY A 177 6.02 7.50 -4.82
C GLY A 177 5.55 8.95 -4.77
N PRO A 178 5.44 9.61 -5.95
CA PRO A 178 5.24 11.06 -6.06
C PRO A 178 3.80 11.52 -5.76
N GLY A 179 2.83 10.61 -5.69
CA GLY A 179 1.42 10.96 -5.50
C GLY A 179 1.10 11.55 -4.13
N THR A 180 -0.07 12.15 -4.02
CA THR A 180 -0.58 12.79 -2.79
C THR A 180 -1.46 11.82 -2.00
N MET A 181 -1.17 11.68 -0.70
CA MET A 181 -1.98 10.92 0.25
C MET A 181 -2.48 11.82 1.37
N VAL A 182 -3.77 11.69 1.69
CA VAL A 182 -4.43 12.41 2.78
C VAL A 182 -4.88 11.43 3.85
N LEU A 183 -4.38 11.58 5.07
CA LEU A 183 -4.83 10.85 6.24
C LEU A 183 -5.93 11.64 6.95
N ALA A 184 -7.18 11.38 6.60
CA ALA A 184 -8.35 12.08 7.14
C ALA A 184 -9.00 11.33 8.31
N GLY A 185 -8.72 10.03 8.47
CA GLY A 185 -9.24 9.21 9.55
C GLY A 185 -8.54 9.46 10.89
N THR A 186 -9.19 9.01 11.97
CA THR A 186 -8.60 9.00 13.31
C THR A 186 -7.78 7.73 13.48
N ASN A 187 -6.47 7.85 13.29
CA ASN A 187 -5.54 6.72 13.28
C ASN A 187 -5.02 6.39 14.68
N THR A 188 -4.79 5.12 14.94
CA THR A 188 -4.33 4.61 16.25
C THR A 188 -3.04 3.79 16.19
N PHE A 189 -2.41 3.68 15.02
CA PHE A 189 -1.12 3.01 14.90
C PHE A 189 -0.03 3.72 15.71
N THR A 190 0.90 2.96 16.27
CA THR A 190 1.93 3.48 17.18
C THR A 190 3.34 3.48 16.59
N GLY A 191 3.54 2.85 15.45
CA GLY A 191 4.84 2.76 14.82
C GLY A 191 5.30 4.06 14.15
N ASP A 192 6.55 4.05 13.68
CA ASP A 192 7.18 5.18 13.00
C ASP A 192 6.51 5.50 11.65
N ILE A 193 6.77 6.69 11.15
CA ILE A 193 6.34 7.13 9.82
C ILE A 193 7.58 7.37 8.95
N ALA A 194 7.58 6.78 7.75
CA ALA A 194 8.59 7.05 6.74
C ALA A 194 7.93 7.62 5.48
N LEU A 195 8.26 8.86 5.14
CA LEU A 195 7.84 9.52 3.92
C LEU A 195 9.00 9.51 2.94
N ASN A 196 8.90 8.63 1.93
CA ASN A 196 9.96 8.38 0.94
C ASN A 196 9.68 9.05 -0.41
N GLY A 197 8.68 9.90 -0.51
CA GLY A 197 8.35 10.68 -1.71
C GLY A 197 6.92 11.17 -1.73
N GLY A 198 6.67 12.21 -2.53
CA GLY A 198 5.37 12.83 -2.72
C GLY A 198 4.88 13.59 -1.50
N VAL A 199 3.57 13.71 -1.38
CA VAL A 199 2.92 14.51 -0.35
C VAL A 199 2.15 13.62 0.62
N LEU A 200 2.32 13.87 1.93
CA LEU A 200 1.48 13.32 2.98
C LEU A 200 0.78 14.48 3.73
N SER A 201 -0.52 14.59 3.55
CA SER A 201 -1.37 15.54 4.27
C SER A 201 -2.10 14.84 5.40
N PHE A 202 -2.27 15.51 6.52
CA PHE A 202 -2.97 14.99 7.69
C PHE A 202 -3.62 16.13 8.48
N GLY A 203 -4.65 15.79 9.24
CA GLY A 203 -5.32 16.74 10.12
C GLY A 203 -4.61 16.91 11.46
N ALA A 204 -5.36 16.86 12.55
CA ALA A 204 -4.82 17.04 13.89
C ALA A 204 -3.86 15.92 14.30
N VAL A 205 -2.84 16.28 15.05
CA VAL A 205 -1.93 15.34 15.71
C VAL A 205 -2.41 15.17 17.17
N GLY A 206 -2.58 13.93 17.61
CA GLY A 206 -3.03 13.60 18.96
C GLY A 206 -2.15 12.55 19.63
N ASN A 207 -2.10 12.55 20.95
CA ASN A 207 -1.31 11.58 21.72
C ASN A 207 -1.94 10.19 21.77
N VAL A 208 -3.26 10.09 21.65
CA VAL A 208 -4.01 8.83 21.74
C VAL A 208 -4.46 8.38 20.34
N ALA A 209 -4.89 9.34 19.53
CA ALA A 209 -5.29 9.12 18.15
C ALA A 209 -5.22 10.45 17.38
N GLY A 210 -5.02 10.38 16.08
CA GLY A 210 -4.94 11.57 15.21
C GLY A 210 -4.54 11.21 13.80
N GLY A 211 -4.37 12.19 12.94
CA GLY A 211 -3.96 11.97 11.54
C GLY A 211 -2.68 11.14 11.42
N LEU A 212 -1.72 11.31 12.31
CA LEU A 212 -0.45 10.57 12.33
C LEU A 212 -0.44 9.39 13.32
N GLY A 213 -1.60 8.91 13.77
CA GLY A 213 -1.71 7.80 14.72
C GLY A 213 -1.51 8.20 16.17
N ALA A 214 -1.30 7.22 17.05
CA ALA A 214 -1.17 7.38 18.49
C ALA A 214 0.31 7.36 18.95
N GLY A 215 0.55 7.89 20.14
CA GLY A 215 1.87 7.86 20.79
C GLY A 215 2.73 9.10 20.57
N ILE A 216 3.55 9.39 21.59
CA ILE A 216 4.36 10.61 21.66
C ILE A 216 5.82 10.39 21.23
N ALA A 217 6.26 9.15 21.07
CA ALA A 217 7.65 8.79 20.81
C ALA A 217 7.86 8.13 19.45
N LYS A 218 7.16 8.59 18.40
CA LYS A 218 7.38 8.06 17.05
C LYS A 218 8.32 8.95 16.24
N ALA A 219 9.18 8.31 15.44
CA ALA A 219 10.01 9.01 14.50
C ALA A 219 9.22 9.28 13.20
N ILE A 220 9.32 10.51 12.71
CA ILE A 220 8.87 10.88 11.38
C ILE A 220 10.12 11.12 10.54
N ARG A 221 10.35 10.28 9.54
CA ARG A 221 11.50 10.33 8.65
C ARG A 221 11.06 10.80 7.28
N ILE A 222 11.49 11.99 6.89
CA ILE A 222 11.19 12.60 5.58
C ILE A 222 12.46 12.49 4.74
N ARG A 223 12.33 11.97 3.52
CA ARG A 223 13.41 11.83 2.55
C ARG A 223 13.27 12.86 1.44
N ASP A 224 14.32 13.03 0.66
CA ASP A 224 14.41 14.03 -0.40
C ASP A 224 13.20 14.00 -1.34
N GLY A 225 12.64 15.17 -1.63
CA GLY A 225 11.47 15.33 -2.51
C GLY A 225 10.14 14.96 -1.87
N ALA A 226 10.11 14.67 -0.57
CA ALA A 226 8.88 14.40 0.17
C ALA A 226 8.42 15.65 0.96
N THR A 227 7.12 15.88 1.02
CA THR A 227 6.47 16.98 1.76
C THR A 227 5.17 16.55 2.46
#